data_13390206e3bb266d723475bfad6dd57e
#
_entry.id   13390206e3bb266d723475bfad6dd57e
#
_cell.length_a   1.000
_cell.length_b   1.000
_cell.length_c   1.000
_cell.angle_alpha   90.00
_cell.angle_beta   90.00
_cell.angle_gamma   90.00
#
_symmetry.space_group_name_H-M   'P 1'
#
loop_
_entity.id
_entity.type
_entity.pdbx_description
1 polymer ?
#
loop_
_entity_poly.entity_id
_entity_poly.type
_entity_poly.pdbx_seq_one_letter_code
_entity_poly.pdbx_strand_id
1 'polypeptide(L)'
;MGKNGLGKRINIARKARGLTADRLSEMCSINATYLRQIEGGAKMPSLPVFIDMCRALRISPDYLLQDELEENEISTIREIEELWKSVSPEKQALVLTMIKAVLEYQDE
;
A
#
# COMPACT_ATOMS: atom_id res chain seq x y z
N MET A 1 -1.71 -6.23 -14.98
CA MET A 1 -0.61 -5.40 -14.61
C MET A 1 -0.98 -4.31 -13.65
N GLY A 2 -0.26 -4.21 -12.60
CA GLY A 2 -0.53 -3.20 -11.59
C GLY A 2 -0.04 -1.81 -11.92
N LYS A 3 0.55 -1.60 -13.09
CA LYS A 3 1.21 -0.33 -13.37
C LYS A 3 0.34 0.89 -13.18
N ASN A 4 -0.91 0.81 -13.61
CA ASN A 4 -1.83 1.94 -13.48
C ASN A 4 -2.82 1.76 -12.36
N GLY A 5 -2.71 0.65 -11.61
CA GLY A 5 -3.70 0.35 -10.59
C GLY A 5 -3.75 1.42 -9.51
N LEU A 6 -2.61 1.75 -8.95
CA LEU A 6 -2.53 2.77 -7.90
C LEU A 6 -2.98 4.12 -8.42
N GLY A 7 -2.44 4.55 -9.55
CA GLY A 7 -2.79 5.85 -10.11
C GLY A 7 -4.26 5.96 -10.44
N LYS A 8 -4.81 4.90 -11.01
CA LYS A 8 -6.22 4.88 -11.36
C LYS A 8 -7.09 4.99 -10.11
N ARG A 9 -6.73 4.28 -9.05
CA ARG A 9 -7.51 4.33 -7.82
C ARG A 9 -7.41 5.70 -7.15
N ILE A 10 -6.25 6.34 -7.23
CA ILE A 10 -6.09 7.70 -6.76
C ILE A 10 -7.02 8.63 -7.54
N ASN A 11 -7.04 8.50 -8.85
CA ASN A 11 -7.87 9.32 -9.71
C ASN A 11 -9.36 9.15 -9.37
N ILE A 12 -9.79 7.91 -9.21
CA ILE A 12 -11.19 7.61 -8.87
C ILE A 12 -11.54 8.23 -7.51
N ALA A 13 -10.68 8.04 -6.53
CA ALA A 13 -10.93 8.56 -5.19
C ALA A 13 -10.97 10.10 -5.19
N ARG A 14 -10.06 10.71 -5.94
CA ARG A 14 -10.04 12.17 -6.05
C ARG A 14 -11.35 12.70 -6.61
N LYS A 15 -11.79 12.10 -7.72
CA LYS A 15 -13.03 12.55 -8.35
C LYS A 15 -14.23 12.29 -7.46
N ALA A 16 -14.23 11.18 -6.75
CA ALA A 16 -15.32 10.86 -5.84
C ALA A 16 -15.45 11.89 -4.72
N ARG A 17 -14.35 12.56 -4.37
CA ARG A 17 -14.38 13.60 -3.34
C ARG A 17 -14.57 14.99 -3.93
N GLY A 18 -14.77 15.09 -5.24
CA GLY A 18 -14.99 16.38 -5.87
C GLY A 18 -13.75 17.25 -5.92
N LEU A 19 -12.57 16.65 -5.85
CA LEU A 19 -11.32 17.42 -5.84
C LEU A 19 -10.76 17.51 -7.25
N THR A 20 -10.27 18.72 -7.59
CA THR A 20 -9.52 18.87 -8.83
C THR A 20 -8.10 18.36 -8.61
N ALA A 21 -7.40 18.10 -9.73
CA ALA A 21 -5.99 17.71 -9.64
C ALA A 21 -5.17 18.81 -8.96
N ASP A 22 -5.46 20.06 -9.27
CA ASP A 22 -4.75 21.19 -8.65
C ASP A 22 -4.96 21.20 -7.14
N ARG A 23 -6.20 20.96 -6.71
CA ARG A 23 -6.49 21.00 -5.28
C ARG A 23 -5.82 19.85 -4.54
N LEU A 24 -5.89 18.64 -5.08
CA LEU A 24 -5.24 17.52 -4.42
C LEU A 24 -3.72 17.71 -4.37
N SER A 25 -3.14 18.22 -5.46
CA SER A 25 -1.70 18.44 -5.45
C SER A 25 -1.30 19.48 -4.41
N GLU A 26 -2.12 20.55 -4.23
CA GLU A 26 -1.86 21.49 -3.14
C GLU A 26 -1.89 20.83 -1.78
N MET A 27 -2.90 19.98 -1.56
CA MET A 27 -3.05 19.29 -0.27
C MET A 27 -1.88 18.38 0.04
N CYS A 28 -1.22 17.88 -1.00
CA CYS A 28 -0.10 16.97 -0.84
C CYS A 28 1.25 17.65 -1.05
N SER A 29 1.26 18.95 -1.23
CA SER A 29 2.48 19.75 -1.43
C SER A 29 3.30 19.27 -2.62
N ILE A 30 2.63 18.90 -3.70
CA ILE A 30 3.27 18.52 -4.95
C ILE A 30 2.66 19.37 -6.07
N ASN A 31 3.30 19.37 -7.23
CA ASN A 31 2.73 20.09 -8.35
C ASN A 31 1.77 19.19 -9.13
N ALA A 32 0.90 19.82 -9.91
CA ALA A 32 -0.14 19.07 -10.62
C ALA A 32 0.43 18.17 -11.69
N THR A 33 1.57 18.53 -12.27
CA THR A 33 2.21 17.70 -13.28
C THR A 33 2.63 16.37 -12.68
N TYR A 34 3.23 16.40 -11.49
CA TYR A 34 3.63 15.19 -10.81
C TYR A 34 2.40 14.33 -10.47
N LEU A 35 1.33 14.97 -10.00
CA LEU A 35 0.11 14.23 -9.70
C LEU A 35 -0.44 13.55 -10.95
N ARG A 36 -0.45 14.24 -12.08
CA ARG A 36 -0.94 13.63 -13.33
C ARG A 36 -0.08 12.45 -13.74
N GLN A 37 1.23 12.54 -13.52
CA GLN A 37 2.12 11.42 -13.83
C GLN A 37 1.83 10.22 -12.93
N ILE A 38 1.50 10.49 -11.67
CA ILE A 38 1.13 9.41 -10.75
C ILE A 38 -0.20 8.79 -11.17
N GLU A 39 -1.20 9.61 -11.45
CA GLU A 39 -2.52 9.10 -11.83
C GLU A 39 -2.47 8.34 -13.15
N GLY A 40 -1.59 8.73 -14.03
CA GLY A 40 -1.43 8.06 -15.31
C GLY A 40 -0.53 6.83 -15.28
N GLY A 41 0.08 6.55 -14.14
CA GLY A 41 0.92 5.37 -14.01
C GLY A 41 2.35 5.57 -14.46
N ALA A 42 2.74 6.80 -14.86
CA ALA A 42 4.10 7.05 -15.31
C ALA A 42 5.09 7.12 -14.15
N LYS A 43 4.60 7.45 -12.97
CA LYS A 43 5.46 7.56 -11.78
C LYS A 43 4.74 7.05 -10.56
N MET A 44 5.51 6.56 -9.61
CA MET A 44 5.01 6.16 -8.31
C MET A 44 5.26 7.29 -7.32
N PRO A 45 4.32 7.55 -6.41
CA PRO A 45 4.58 8.54 -5.38
C PRO A 45 5.63 8.05 -4.39
N SER A 46 6.39 8.99 -3.83
CA SER A 46 7.24 8.65 -2.69
C SER A 46 6.35 8.28 -1.51
N LEU A 47 6.92 7.60 -0.53
CA LEU A 47 6.13 7.20 0.63
C LEU A 47 5.50 8.40 1.36
N PRO A 48 6.24 9.50 1.62
CA PRO A 48 5.59 10.64 2.27
C PRO A 48 4.43 11.20 1.47
N VAL A 49 4.57 11.30 0.15
CA VAL A 49 3.50 11.81 -0.71
C VAL A 49 2.32 10.85 -0.70
N PHE A 50 2.58 9.54 -0.72
CA PHE A 50 1.52 8.55 -0.66
C PHE A 50 0.72 8.68 0.63
N ILE A 51 1.41 8.86 1.76
CA ILE A 51 0.74 9.04 3.03
C ILE A 51 -0.14 10.30 3.01
N ASP A 52 0.39 11.39 2.45
CA ASP A 52 -0.39 12.63 2.34
C ASP A 52 -1.63 12.42 1.48
N MET A 53 -1.51 11.64 0.41
CA MET A 53 -2.66 11.33 -0.44
C MET A 53 -3.71 10.55 0.32
N CYS A 54 -3.30 9.56 1.10
CA CYS A 54 -4.25 8.79 1.90
C CYS A 54 -5.01 9.68 2.86
N ARG A 55 -4.31 10.62 3.49
CA ARG A 55 -4.95 11.56 4.41
C ARG A 55 -5.89 12.50 3.69
N ALA A 56 -5.44 13.07 2.58
CA ALA A 56 -6.25 14.03 1.83
C ALA A 56 -7.50 13.38 1.26
N LEU A 57 -7.38 12.16 0.79
CA LEU A 57 -8.49 11.42 0.19
C LEU A 57 -9.32 10.68 1.22
N ARG A 58 -8.84 10.57 2.46
CA ARG A 58 -9.49 9.82 3.52
C ARG A 58 -9.77 8.40 3.09
N ILE A 59 -8.73 7.75 2.58
CA ILE A 59 -8.85 6.42 2.04
C ILE A 59 -7.70 5.58 2.60
N SER A 60 -7.95 4.29 2.78
CA SER A 60 -6.92 3.42 3.36
C SER A 60 -5.87 3.07 2.33
N PRO A 61 -4.62 2.89 2.78
CA PRO A 61 -3.57 2.42 1.88
C PRO A 61 -3.90 1.07 1.26
N ASP A 62 -4.61 0.21 1.97
CA ASP A 62 -4.98 -1.11 1.46
C ASP A 62 -5.74 -1.01 0.15
N TYR A 63 -6.72 -0.10 0.11
CA TYR A 63 -7.50 0.08 -1.10
C TYR A 63 -6.64 0.56 -2.26
N LEU A 64 -5.79 1.55 -2.01
CA LEU A 64 -4.97 2.13 -3.07
C LEU A 64 -3.94 1.16 -3.60
N LEU A 65 -3.41 0.30 -2.73
CA LEU A 65 -2.35 -0.63 -3.12
C LEU A 65 -2.87 -1.98 -3.58
N GLN A 66 -4.18 -2.16 -3.62
CA GLN A 66 -4.79 -3.45 -3.88
C GLN A 66 -4.29 -4.11 -5.17
N ASP A 67 -4.07 -3.31 -6.21
CA ASP A 67 -3.65 -3.85 -7.49
C ASP A 67 -2.13 -3.94 -7.63
N GLU A 68 -1.39 -3.49 -6.61
CA GLU A 68 0.08 -3.51 -6.68
C GLU A 68 0.66 -4.83 -6.21
N LEU A 69 -0.14 -5.65 -5.55
CA LEU A 69 0.28 -6.98 -5.10
C LEU A 69 -0.49 -8.01 -5.89
N GLU A 70 0.15 -9.14 -6.13
CA GLU A 70 -0.55 -10.24 -6.77
C GLU A 70 -1.55 -10.84 -5.81
N GLU A 71 -2.62 -11.37 -6.37
CA GLU A 71 -3.70 -11.90 -5.54
C GLU A 71 -3.23 -12.99 -4.61
N ASN A 72 -2.35 -13.87 -5.09
CA ASN A 72 -1.84 -14.95 -4.24
C ASN A 72 -0.99 -14.42 -3.10
N GLU A 73 -0.27 -13.31 -3.32
CA GLU A 73 0.50 -12.68 -2.24
C GLU A 73 -0.42 -12.12 -1.17
N ILE A 74 -1.50 -11.47 -1.59
CA ILE A 74 -2.47 -10.92 -0.66
C ILE A 74 -3.14 -12.04 0.14
N SER A 75 -3.52 -13.12 -0.53
CA SER A 75 -4.13 -14.27 0.14
C SER A 75 -3.20 -14.88 1.17
N THR A 76 -1.92 -15.01 0.82
CA THR A 76 -0.93 -15.60 1.72
C THR A 76 -0.75 -14.72 2.96
N ILE A 77 -0.68 -13.41 2.76
CA ILE A 77 -0.54 -12.48 3.88
C ILE A 77 -1.74 -12.58 4.81
N ARG A 78 -2.94 -12.65 4.25
CA ARG A 78 -4.15 -12.78 5.07
C ARG A 78 -4.16 -14.08 5.85
N GLU A 79 -3.73 -15.16 5.22
CA GLU A 79 -3.65 -16.44 5.90
C GLU A 79 -2.70 -16.38 7.08
N ILE A 80 -1.56 -15.74 6.90
CA ILE A 80 -0.58 -15.59 7.97
C ILE A 80 -1.18 -14.77 9.11
N GLU A 81 -1.90 -13.70 8.79
CA GLU A 81 -2.55 -12.88 9.81
C GLU A 81 -3.55 -13.68 10.63
N GLU A 82 -4.37 -14.47 9.96
CA GLU A 82 -5.38 -15.26 10.65
C GLU A 82 -4.75 -16.29 11.58
N LEU A 83 -3.72 -16.95 11.09
CA LEU A 83 -2.99 -17.91 11.93
C LEU A 83 -2.37 -17.21 13.12
N TRP A 84 -1.78 -16.05 12.89
CA TRP A 84 -1.13 -15.30 13.97
C TRP A 84 -2.10 -14.92 15.07
N LYS A 85 -3.28 -14.46 14.68
CA LYS A 85 -4.29 -14.06 15.65
C LYS A 85 -4.78 -15.20 16.51
N SER A 86 -4.70 -16.43 16.00
CA SER A 86 -5.19 -17.59 16.73
C SER A 86 -4.18 -18.15 17.72
N VAL A 87 -2.98 -17.59 17.75
CA VAL A 87 -1.88 -18.14 18.55
C VAL A 87 -1.71 -17.33 19.83
N SER A 88 -1.46 -18.02 20.94
CA SER A 88 -1.23 -17.33 22.21
C SER A 88 0.05 -16.50 22.16
N PRO A 89 0.18 -15.46 23.02
CA PRO A 89 1.39 -14.66 23.00
C PRO A 89 2.67 -15.46 23.22
N GLU A 90 2.59 -16.51 24.04
CA GLU A 90 3.75 -17.34 24.29
C GLU A 90 4.20 -18.08 23.02
N LYS A 91 3.22 -18.61 22.29
CA LYS A 91 3.54 -19.29 21.04
C LYS A 91 3.95 -18.30 19.95
N GLN A 92 3.41 -17.08 20.00
CA GLN A 92 3.83 -16.06 19.06
C GLN A 92 5.33 -15.77 19.20
N ALA A 93 5.79 -15.69 20.44
CA ALA A 93 7.22 -15.48 20.70
C ALA A 93 8.05 -16.61 20.13
N LEU A 94 7.59 -17.84 20.30
CA LEU A 94 8.28 -19.01 19.76
C LEU A 94 8.32 -18.96 18.24
N VAL A 95 7.19 -18.64 17.62
CA VAL A 95 7.12 -18.55 16.15
C VAL A 95 8.11 -17.51 15.63
N LEU A 96 8.18 -16.35 16.29
CA LEU A 96 9.13 -15.32 15.87
C LEU A 96 10.57 -15.81 15.98
N THR A 97 10.89 -16.54 17.04
CA THR A 97 12.22 -17.12 17.21
C THR A 97 12.54 -18.09 16.07
N MET A 98 11.56 -18.91 15.70
CA MET A 98 11.74 -19.87 14.61
C MET A 98 11.92 -19.17 13.28
N ILE A 99 11.14 -18.10 13.03
CA ILE A 99 11.29 -17.37 11.79
C ILE A 99 12.66 -16.73 11.70
N LYS A 100 13.14 -16.15 12.79
CA LYS A 100 14.48 -15.57 12.80
C LYS A 100 15.55 -16.62 12.53
N ALA A 101 15.40 -17.79 13.12
CA ALA A 101 16.35 -18.87 12.89
C ALA A 101 16.36 -19.29 11.43
N VAL A 102 15.19 -19.38 10.82
CA VAL A 102 15.10 -19.74 9.40
C VAL A 102 15.78 -18.69 8.53
N LEU A 103 15.55 -17.41 8.85
CA LEU A 103 16.12 -16.33 8.06
C LEU A 103 17.64 -16.26 8.19
N GLU A 104 18.17 -16.68 9.34
CA GLU A 104 19.61 -16.68 9.56
C GLU A 104 20.29 -17.95 9.06
N TYR A 105 19.51 -18.96 8.73
CA TYR A 105 20.07 -20.21 8.23
C TYR A 105 20.69 -19.99 6.86
N GLN A 106 21.89 -20.50 6.66
CA GLN A 106 22.60 -20.32 5.40
C GLN A 106 22.66 -21.66 4.68
N ASP A 107 22.09 -21.68 3.49
CA ASP A 107 22.17 -22.84 2.62
C ASP A 107 23.50 -22.87 1.92
N GLU A 108 24.03 -24.05 1.77
CA GLU A 108 25.31 -24.17 1.09
C GLU A 108 25.18 -24.88 -0.26
#